data_59cd6b035925575d09d52618257c3294
#
_entry.id   59cd6b035925575d09d52618257c3294
#
_cell.length_a   1.000
_cell.length_b   1.000
_cell.length_c   1.000
_cell.angle_alpha   90.00
_cell.angle_beta   90.00
_cell.angle_gamma   90.00
#
_symmetry.space_group_name_H-M   'P 1'
#
loop_
_entity.id
_entity.type
_entity.pdbx_description
1 polymer ?
#
loop_
_entity_poly.entity_id
_entity_poly.type
_entity_poly.pdbx_seq_one_letter_code
_entity_poly.pdbx_strand_id
1 'polypeptide(L)'
;MKNSRESIIFTLFLFLNTSVISAGGFPTQETTPQTQNPEAKPKDPPAQIETKTTTAGSENLNSNSTQSKSTSDIIPKSIEAIDLDKARPREVGDSAQNAPMQSETNSATEESIQRGLRYLAGLQNEDGSFGRGRFARHAGITALCALAFMSDGHLPGRGVYGDNVRKALEFVLSSATETGLLAAENSHGPMYGHGFATLFLGEIYGMNPEDARVRDALTRAVELIVNSQNEEGGWRYNPVPYDADISVTICEVMALRSARNAGIKVSKDTIDRAIAYVRSCQNSDGGFRYMTMSGTSAWPRTAAGVASLYYAGVYSDDSIERGLNYLQSERNLMGANSSGEAHYFYGHYYAVQAMYLAGGNRWRNWWPRIRDEMISKQADSGGWIDYQAGQAYSTSMALIVLQMPKRYLPIFQK
;
A
#
# COMPACT_ATOMS: atom_id res chain seq x y z
N MET A 1 -1.91 -0.10 -35.74
CA MET A 1 -0.56 -0.62 -35.43
C MET A 1 0.29 0.50 -34.82
N LYS A 2 -0.01 0.92 -33.58
CA LYS A 2 0.75 1.97 -32.85
C LYS A 2 0.56 1.86 -31.33
N ASN A 3 0.61 0.66 -30.75
CA ASN A 3 0.45 0.47 -29.29
C ASN A 3 1.36 -0.61 -28.69
N SER A 4 2.50 -0.95 -29.35
CA SER A 4 3.36 -2.04 -28.85
C SER A 4 4.67 -1.59 -28.19
N ARG A 5 4.94 -0.28 -28.03
CA ARG A 5 6.21 0.22 -27.45
C ARG A 5 6.10 0.75 -26.03
N GLU A 6 4.94 1.15 -25.57
CA GLU A 6 4.79 1.65 -24.18
C GLU A 6 4.55 0.53 -23.16
N SER A 7 4.10 -0.65 -23.60
CA SER A 7 3.86 -1.80 -22.72
C SER A 7 5.13 -2.45 -22.17
N ILE A 8 6.29 -2.20 -22.77
CA ILE A 8 7.56 -2.89 -22.43
C ILE A 8 8.29 -2.24 -21.24
N ILE A 9 8.08 -0.97 -20.99
CA ILE A 9 8.80 -0.25 -19.91
C ILE A 9 8.12 -0.45 -18.55
N PHE A 10 6.83 -0.73 -18.51
CA PHE A 10 6.07 -0.91 -17.26
C PHE A 10 6.11 -2.34 -16.69
N THR A 11 6.44 -3.33 -17.51
CA THR A 11 6.60 -4.73 -17.09
C THR A 11 7.84 -4.94 -16.19
N LEU A 12 8.73 -3.97 -16.09
CA LEU A 12 9.98 -4.08 -15.33
C LEU A 12 9.80 -4.06 -13.81
N PHE A 13 8.62 -3.74 -13.31
CA PHE A 13 8.35 -3.81 -11.87
C PHE A 13 7.84 -5.19 -11.41
N LEU A 14 7.37 -6.03 -12.36
CA LEU A 14 6.77 -7.33 -12.06
C LEU A 14 7.33 -8.52 -12.87
N PHE A 15 8.09 -8.31 -13.94
CA PHE A 15 8.55 -9.41 -14.79
C PHE A 15 10.00 -9.22 -15.22
N LEU A 16 10.92 -9.85 -14.52
CA LEU A 16 12.17 -10.34 -15.07
C LEU A 16 12.49 -11.66 -14.39
N ASN A 17 11.94 -12.71 -14.94
CA ASN A 17 12.48 -14.05 -14.84
C ASN A 17 12.19 -14.79 -16.12
N THR A 18 13.23 -15.09 -16.88
CA THR A 18 13.49 -16.42 -17.42
C THR A 18 14.84 -16.42 -18.15
N SER A 19 15.73 -17.30 -17.67
CA SER A 19 16.68 -18.11 -18.41
C SER A 19 17.76 -17.44 -19.24
N VAL A 20 19.01 -17.53 -18.79
CA VAL A 20 20.13 -17.87 -19.68
C VAL A 20 21.03 -18.90 -19.01
N ILE A 21 21.01 -20.08 -19.58
CA ILE A 21 22.11 -21.07 -19.53
C ILE A 21 22.78 -20.97 -20.90
N SER A 22 24.06 -20.74 -20.93
CA SER A 22 25.09 -21.49 -21.63
C SER A 22 26.31 -20.66 -21.99
N ALA A 23 27.41 -21.21 -21.68
CA ALA A 23 28.80 -20.95 -21.84
C ALA A 23 29.27 -20.52 -23.25
N GLY A 24 30.40 -19.79 -23.30
CA GLY A 24 31.38 -19.95 -24.37
C GLY A 24 32.05 -18.68 -24.86
N GLY A 25 33.34 -18.48 -24.50
CA GLY A 25 34.37 -18.04 -25.46
C GLY A 25 34.55 -16.53 -25.70
N PHE A 26 35.64 -15.99 -25.15
CA PHE A 26 36.33 -14.79 -25.66
C PHE A 26 36.89 -14.99 -27.08
N PRO A 27 37.08 -13.95 -27.92
CA PRO A 27 38.33 -13.22 -27.89
C PRO A 27 38.23 -11.70 -28.09
N THR A 28 39.29 -11.05 -27.66
CA THR A 28 39.76 -9.68 -27.83
C THR A 28 39.94 -9.22 -29.28
N GLN A 29 39.70 -7.93 -29.56
CA GLN A 29 40.54 -6.96 -30.31
C GLN A 29 39.76 -5.69 -30.64
N GLU A 30 40.32 -4.59 -30.26
CA GLU A 30 41.06 -3.48 -30.89
C GLU A 30 40.22 -2.31 -31.37
N THR A 31 40.40 -1.23 -30.71
CA THR A 31 40.64 0.20 -31.01
C THR A 31 40.30 0.83 -32.37
N THR A 32 39.58 1.97 -32.25
CA THR A 32 39.75 3.34 -32.85
C THR A 32 39.24 3.58 -34.28
N PRO A 33 39.07 4.88 -34.72
CA PRO A 33 38.47 6.05 -34.04
C PRO A 33 37.47 6.88 -34.91
N GLN A 34 36.82 7.83 -34.24
CA GLN A 34 36.34 9.16 -34.70
C GLN A 34 35.79 9.36 -36.13
N THR A 35 34.57 9.91 -36.22
CA THR A 35 34.34 11.08 -37.11
C THR A 35 33.29 12.02 -36.49
N GLN A 36 33.60 13.30 -36.53
CA GLN A 36 32.88 14.46 -36.06
C GLN A 36 31.76 14.91 -37.02
N ASN A 37 30.68 15.45 -36.45
CA ASN A 37 29.95 16.66 -36.81
C ASN A 37 28.99 16.66 -38.03
N PRO A 38 28.00 17.58 -38.12
CA PRO A 38 27.92 18.92 -37.49
C PRO A 38 26.53 19.30 -36.89
N GLU A 39 26.58 20.41 -36.14
CA GLU A 39 25.56 21.25 -35.54
C GLU A 39 24.31 21.53 -36.39
N ALA A 40 23.15 21.53 -35.77
CA ALA A 40 21.94 22.19 -36.25
C ALA A 40 21.42 23.20 -35.21
N LYS A 41 21.23 24.44 -35.66
CA LYS A 41 20.79 25.63 -34.94
C LYS A 41 19.37 25.52 -34.38
N PRO A 42 19.05 26.28 -33.33
CA PRO A 42 17.70 26.29 -32.73
C PRO A 42 16.72 27.11 -33.59
N LYS A 43 15.46 26.64 -33.64
CA LYS A 43 14.32 27.34 -34.23
C LYS A 43 13.54 28.11 -33.16
N ASP A 44 13.12 29.31 -33.54
CA ASP A 44 12.37 30.30 -32.76
C ASP A 44 10.98 29.85 -32.31
N PRO A 45 10.42 30.46 -31.24
CA PRO A 45 9.10 30.12 -30.72
C PRO A 45 7.96 30.76 -31.52
N PRO A 46 6.75 30.17 -31.56
CA PRO A 46 5.60 30.73 -32.27
C PRO A 46 4.90 31.82 -31.47
N ALA A 47 4.32 32.74 -32.25
CA ALA A 47 3.74 34.01 -31.89
C ALA A 47 2.53 33.96 -30.95
N GLN A 48 2.40 35.05 -30.18
CA GLN A 48 1.25 35.42 -29.34
C GLN A 48 0.01 35.66 -30.18
N ILE A 49 -1.15 35.13 -29.70
CA ILE A 49 -2.48 35.48 -30.23
C ILE A 49 -3.11 36.51 -29.29
N GLU A 50 -3.35 37.71 -29.81
CA GLU A 50 -4.07 38.83 -29.18
C GLU A 50 -5.54 38.50 -28.97
N THR A 51 -6.03 38.68 -27.75
CA THR A 51 -7.46 38.67 -27.42
C THR A 51 -8.04 40.07 -27.62
N LYS A 52 -8.97 40.23 -28.56
CA LYS A 52 -9.80 41.42 -28.71
C LYS A 52 -10.95 41.43 -27.69
N THR A 53 -10.94 42.45 -26.86
CA THR A 53 -12.04 42.86 -26.00
C THR A 53 -13.11 43.55 -26.84
N THR A 54 -14.37 43.12 -26.71
CA THR A 54 -15.52 43.85 -27.23
C THR A 54 -16.46 44.19 -26.08
N THR A 55 -16.56 45.47 -25.79
CA THR A 55 -17.52 46.12 -24.91
C THR A 55 -18.78 46.49 -25.67
N ALA A 56 -19.97 46.17 -25.14
CA ALA A 56 -21.25 46.84 -25.28
C ALA A 56 -22.28 46.02 -24.49
N GLY A 57 -23.20 46.54 -23.74
CA GLY A 57 -23.83 47.81 -23.58
C GLY A 57 -24.94 47.58 -22.53
N SER A 58 -25.11 48.54 -21.69
CA SER A 58 -26.11 48.61 -20.62
C SER A 58 -27.54 48.75 -21.18
N GLU A 59 -28.50 48.00 -20.62
CA GLU A 59 -29.89 48.45 -20.56
C GLU A 59 -30.56 48.09 -19.24
N ASN A 60 -31.03 49.12 -18.56
CA ASN A 60 -31.93 49.12 -17.41
C ASN A 60 -33.30 48.61 -17.78
N LEU A 61 -33.99 47.93 -16.88
CA LEU A 61 -35.41 48.20 -16.59
C LEU A 61 -35.93 47.42 -15.35
N ASN A 62 -36.33 48.25 -14.38
CA ASN A 62 -37.47 48.15 -13.45
C ASN A 62 -37.65 47.00 -12.44
N SER A 63 -37.47 47.46 -11.22
CA SER A 63 -38.27 47.28 -9.99
C SER A 63 -39.56 46.44 -10.06
N ASN A 64 -39.60 45.42 -9.21
CA ASN A 64 -40.80 45.11 -8.45
C ASN A 64 -40.43 44.59 -7.05
N SER A 65 -40.89 45.36 -6.07
CA SER A 65 -40.85 45.08 -4.64
C SER A 65 -41.72 43.88 -4.28
N THR A 66 -41.15 42.87 -3.61
CA THR A 66 -41.96 41.98 -2.80
C THR A 66 -41.16 41.62 -1.54
N GLN A 67 -41.80 41.89 -0.45
CA GLN A 67 -41.50 41.73 0.97
C GLN A 67 -40.49 40.65 1.39
N SER A 68 -39.54 41.11 2.21
CA SER A 68 -38.70 40.29 3.08
C SER A 68 -39.54 39.43 4.05
N LYS A 69 -39.48 38.13 3.91
CA LYS A 69 -39.79 37.19 5.01
C LYS A 69 -38.47 36.74 5.64
N SER A 70 -38.40 36.97 6.94
CA SER A 70 -37.36 36.60 7.88
C SER A 70 -36.99 35.13 7.74
N THR A 71 -35.73 34.86 7.40
CA THR A 71 -35.10 33.52 7.45
C THR A 71 -34.51 33.30 8.85
N SER A 72 -35.36 33.02 9.78
CA SER A 72 -35.00 32.46 11.08
C SER A 72 -35.95 31.28 11.33
N ASP A 73 -35.69 30.11 10.72
CA ASP A 73 -36.23 28.83 11.17
C ASP A 73 -35.94 27.72 10.11
N ILE A 74 -34.67 27.38 9.90
CA ILE A 74 -34.30 26.06 9.39
C ILE A 74 -32.98 25.68 10.09
N ILE A 75 -33.08 25.33 11.37
CA ILE A 75 -32.09 24.47 12.02
C ILE A 75 -32.57 23.03 11.75
N PRO A 76 -31.83 22.19 11.03
CA PRO A 76 -32.16 20.77 10.96
C PRO A 76 -32.03 20.19 12.35
N LYS A 77 -33.10 19.56 12.81
CA LYS A 77 -33.19 18.77 14.04
C LYS A 77 -32.01 17.81 14.11
N SER A 78 -31.39 17.81 15.28
CA SER A 78 -30.47 16.82 15.85
C SER A 78 -30.19 15.59 14.98
N ILE A 79 -28.91 15.49 14.56
CA ILE A 79 -28.32 14.21 14.17
C ILE A 79 -28.47 13.31 15.38
N GLU A 80 -29.36 12.33 15.32
CA GLU A 80 -29.40 11.24 16.29
C GLU A 80 -28.02 10.62 16.35
N ALA A 81 -27.45 10.58 17.55
CA ALA A 81 -26.20 9.92 17.81
C ALA A 81 -26.33 8.47 17.34
N ILE A 82 -25.51 8.07 16.38
CA ILE A 82 -25.40 6.70 15.95
C ILE A 82 -24.97 5.89 17.17
N ASP A 83 -25.84 5.02 17.64
CA ASP A 83 -25.61 4.11 18.75
C ASP A 83 -24.45 3.16 18.36
N LEU A 84 -23.26 3.50 18.82
CA LEU A 84 -22.03 2.75 18.56
C LEU A 84 -22.07 1.33 19.15
N ASP A 85 -22.99 1.03 20.06
CA ASP A 85 -23.16 -0.30 20.64
C ASP A 85 -23.94 -1.26 19.71
N LYS A 86 -24.65 -0.73 18.72
CA LYS A 86 -25.33 -1.56 17.68
C LYS A 86 -24.45 -1.93 16.50
N ALA A 87 -23.26 -1.31 16.37
CA ALA A 87 -22.30 -1.57 15.30
C ALA A 87 -21.23 -2.64 15.67
N ARG A 88 -21.34 -3.28 16.83
CA ARG A 88 -20.46 -4.42 17.14
C ARG A 88 -20.83 -5.61 16.27
N PRO A 89 -19.87 -6.21 15.52
CA PRO A 89 -20.11 -7.48 14.85
C PRO A 89 -20.58 -8.50 15.89
N ARG A 90 -21.64 -9.24 15.60
CA ARG A 90 -22.08 -10.37 16.44
C ARG A 90 -20.88 -11.29 16.63
N GLU A 91 -20.60 -11.61 17.90
CA GLU A 91 -19.59 -12.56 18.33
C GLU A 91 -19.70 -13.86 17.54
N VAL A 92 -18.75 -14.09 16.63
CA VAL A 92 -18.51 -15.41 16.07
C VAL A 92 -17.73 -16.18 17.14
N GLY A 93 -18.38 -17.12 17.77
CA GLY A 93 -17.93 -18.13 18.72
C GLY A 93 -16.63 -17.86 19.47
N ASP A 94 -16.75 -17.36 20.67
CA ASP A 94 -15.72 -16.88 21.59
C ASP A 94 -14.72 -17.94 22.13
N SER A 95 -14.81 -19.19 21.65
CA SER A 95 -14.00 -20.29 22.21
C SER A 95 -12.60 -20.47 21.59
N ALA A 96 -12.27 -19.76 20.50
CA ALA A 96 -10.99 -19.88 19.81
C ALA A 96 -10.08 -18.64 19.95
N GLN A 97 -10.57 -17.55 20.54
CA GLN A 97 -9.85 -16.26 20.62
C GLN A 97 -8.98 -16.11 21.88
N ASN A 98 -9.12 -17.00 22.85
CA ASN A 98 -8.45 -16.93 24.16
C ASN A 98 -7.28 -17.92 24.31
N ALA A 99 -6.70 -18.47 23.22
CA ALA A 99 -5.41 -19.14 23.35
C ALA A 99 -4.37 -18.09 23.75
N PRO A 100 -3.54 -18.33 24.80
CA PRO A 100 -2.61 -17.31 25.28
C PRO A 100 -1.65 -16.92 24.15
N MET A 101 -1.39 -15.62 24.03
CA MET A 101 -0.43 -15.01 23.08
C MET A 101 0.95 -15.69 23.10
N GLN A 102 1.30 -16.32 24.23
CA GLN A 102 2.54 -17.09 24.41
C GLN A 102 2.69 -18.33 23.53
N SER A 103 1.60 -18.88 22.96
CA SER A 103 1.66 -20.02 22.05
C SER A 103 1.94 -19.62 20.59
N GLU A 104 1.73 -18.36 20.23
CA GLU A 104 1.90 -17.85 18.86
C GLU A 104 3.33 -17.35 18.61
N THR A 105 4.06 -16.95 19.66
CA THR A 105 5.45 -16.49 19.61
C THR A 105 6.31 -17.37 20.53
N ASN A 106 7.57 -17.59 20.15
CA ASN A 106 8.57 -18.29 20.95
C ASN A 106 9.87 -17.45 21.04
N SER A 107 10.83 -17.89 21.86
CA SER A 107 12.10 -17.18 22.04
C SER A 107 12.87 -16.96 20.73
N ALA A 108 12.85 -17.94 19.82
CA ALA A 108 13.51 -17.83 18.53
C ALA A 108 12.84 -16.76 17.64
N THR A 109 11.51 -16.64 17.71
CA THR A 109 10.77 -15.59 17.01
C THR A 109 11.15 -14.20 17.54
N GLU A 110 11.16 -14.05 18.87
CA GLU A 110 11.52 -12.77 19.48
C GLU A 110 12.97 -12.38 19.19
N GLU A 111 13.90 -13.32 19.29
CA GLU A 111 15.31 -13.11 18.94
C GLU A 111 15.47 -12.67 17.48
N SER A 112 14.77 -13.33 16.55
CA SER A 112 14.75 -12.98 15.12
C SER A 112 14.20 -11.56 14.91
N ILE A 113 13.10 -11.20 15.57
CA ILE A 113 12.53 -9.85 15.53
C ILE A 113 13.56 -8.82 16.00
N GLN A 114 14.17 -9.03 17.18
CA GLN A 114 15.11 -8.07 17.74
C GLN A 114 16.38 -7.91 16.88
N ARG A 115 16.87 -9.00 16.27
CA ARG A 115 17.97 -8.92 15.28
C ARG A 115 17.57 -8.12 14.06
N GLY A 116 16.37 -8.34 13.54
CA GLY A 116 15.82 -7.64 12.38
C GLY A 116 15.62 -6.15 12.63
N LEU A 117 15.08 -5.78 13.79
CA LEU A 117 14.87 -4.36 14.16
C LEU A 117 16.21 -3.62 14.30
N ARG A 118 17.22 -4.23 14.93
CA ARG A 118 18.58 -3.63 14.99
C ARG A 118 19.17 -3.44 13.59
N TYR A 119 19.06 -4.44 12.74
CA TYR A 119 19.51 -4.34 11.36
C TYR A 119 18.78 -3.23 10.60
N LEU A 120 17.46 -3.17 10.70
CA LEU A 120 16.63 -2.18 10.04
C LEU A 120 16.98 -0.76 10.51
N ALA A 121 17.21 -0.55 11.80
CA ALA A 121 17.60 0.76 12.34
C ALA A 121 18.93 1.25 11.72
N GLY A 122 19.87 0.35 11.49
CA GLY A 122 21.15 0.67 10.82
C GLY A 122 21.03 1.02 9.33
N LEU A 123 19.88 0.76 8.70
CA LEU A 123 19.65 1.11 7.30
C LEU A 123 19.06 2.51 7.11
N GLN A 124 18.64 3.19 8.18
CA GLN A 124 18.04 4.53 8.08
C GLN A 124 19.05 5.57 7.62
N ASN A 125 18.65 6.41 6.68
CA ASN A 125 19.45 7.56 6.24
C ASN A 125 19.38 8.69 7.26
N GLU A 126 20.32 9.64 7.17
CA GLU A 126 20.38 10.81 8.08
C GLU A 126 19.10 11.66 8.04
N ASP A 127 18.48 11.78 6.86
CA ASP A 127 17.21 12.50 6.65
C ASP A 127 15.97 11.73 7.12
N GLY A 128 16.15 10.57 7.72
CA GLY A 128 15.05 9.73 8.22
C GLY A 128 14.46 8.76 7.19
N SER A 129 14.82 8.87 5.92
CA SER A 129 14.34 7.98 4.88
C SER A 129 14.96 6.58 4.95
N PHE A 130 14.32 5.64 4.25
CA PHE A 130 14.85 4.32 3.96
C PHE A 130 14.90 4.08 2.46
N GLY A 131 15.68 3.07 2.08
CA GLY A 131 15.89 2.68 0.69
C GLY A 131 17.29 3.00 0.19
N ARG A 132 17.67 2.33 -0.91
CA ARG A 132 18.97 2.46 -1.58
C ARG A 132 18.80 2.35 -3.09
N GLY A 133 19.77 2.83 -3.85
CA GLY A 133 19.76 2.75 -5.30
C GLY A 133 18.54 3.40 -5.93
N ARG A 134 17.84 2.69 -6.80
CA ARG A 134 16.61 3.19 -7.47
C ARG A 134 15.44 3.46 -6.51
N PHE A 135 15.48 2.92 -5.30
CA PHE A 135 14.51 3.16 -4.24
C PHE A 135 15.07 4.06 -3.13
N ALA A 136 16.14 4.81 -3.41
CA ALA A 136 16.68 5.75 -2.45
C ALA A 136 15.61 6.79 -2.06
N ARG A 137 15.55 7.09 -0.74
CA ARG A 137 14.60 8.09 -0.20
C ARG A 137 13.13 7.81 -0.58
N HIS A 138 12.70 6.56 -0.47
CA HIS A 138 11.36 6.15 -0.94
C HIS A 138 10.32 6.25 0.18
N ALA A 139 9.29 7.09 0.00
CA ALA A 139 8.26 7.35 1.03
C ALA A 139 7.57 6.06 1.52
N GLY A 140 7.14 5.17 0.61
CA GLY A 140 6.48 3.91 0.97
C GLY A 140 7.39 2.91 1.69
N ILE A 141 8.67 2.79 1.31
CA ILE A 141 9.62 1.93 2.03
C ILE A 141 9.91 2.51 3.41
N THR A 142 10.03 3.83 3.53
CA THR A 142 10.21 4.51 4.81
C THR A 142 9.00 4.26 5.73
N ALA A 143 7.79 4.36 5.20
CA ALA A 143 6.57 4.05 5.93
C ALA A 143 6.52 2.59 6.40
N LEU A 144 6.85 1.63 5.53
CA LEU A 144 6.92 0.20 5.90
C LEU A 144 7.95 -0.06 7.01
N CYS A 145 9.13 0.56 6.94
CA CYS A 145 10.14 0.44 7.99
C CYS A 145 9.65 1.01 9.33
N ALA A 146 8.97 2.17 9.29
CA ALA A 146 8.36 2.75 10.50
C ALA A 146 7.25 1.85 11.08
N LEU A 147 6.37 1.30 10.22
CA LEU A 147 5.34 0.34 10.64
C LEU A 147 5.95 -0.93 11.26
N ALA A 148 7.13 -1.39 10.79
CA ALA A 148 7.82 -2.53 11.39
C ALA A 148 8.29 -2.22 12.82
N PHE A 149 8.81 -1.03 13.10
CA PHE A 149 9.12 -0.59 14.47
C PHE A 149 7.86 -0.43 15.33
N MET A 150 6.80 0.14 14.74
CA MET A 150 5.52 0.32 15.46
C MET A 150 4.85 -1.01 15.78
N SER A 151 5.04 -2.03 14.94
CA SER A 151 4.55 -3.40 15.21
C SER A 151 5.24 -4.06 16.41
N ASP A 152 6.37 -3.51 16.89
CA ASP A 152 7.03 -3.88 18.16
C ASP A 152 6.71 -2.92 19.31
N GLY A 153 5.78 -1.97 19.11
CA GLY A 153 5.33 -1.04 20.12
C GLY A 153 6.13 0.26 20.23
N HIS A 154 7.03 0.54 19.27
CA HIS A 154 7.77 1.80 19.22
C HIS A 154 6.97 2.88 18.50
N LEU A 155 6.82 4.05 19.11
CA LEU A 155 6.07 5.19 18.55
C LEU A 155 7.00 6.40 18.38
N PRO A 156 6.63 7.45 17.64
CA PRO A 156 7.45 8.63 17.48
C PRO A 156 7.95 9.18 18.83
N GLY A 157 9.28 9.18 19.03
CA GLY A 157 9.90 9.62 20.28
C GLY A 157 9.71 8.71 21.49
N ARG A 158 9.11 7.52 21.33
CA ARG A 158 8.82 6.58 22.42
C ARG A 158 9.33 5.17 22.12
N GLY A 159 10.07 4.58 23.04
CA GLY A 159 10.70 3.25 22.91
C GLY A 159 12.09 3.34 22.28
N VAL A 160 12.78 2.20 22.21
CA VAL A 160 14.19 2.11 21.78
C VAL A 160 14.39 2.66 20.36
N TYR A 161 13.43 2.43 19.47
CA TYR A 161 13.45 2.89 18.07
C TYR A 161 12.51 4.09 17.83
N GLY A 162 12.11 4.81 18.91
CA GLY A 162 11.21 5.95 18.80
C GLY A 162 11.77 7.09 17.96
N ASP A 163 13.08 7.32 17.99
CA ASP A 163 13.74 8.31 17.14
C ASP A 163 13.74 7.90 15.66
N ASN A 164 13.88 6.60 15.37
CA ASN A 164 13.78 6.09 14.01
C ASN A 164 12.36 6.32 13.45
N VAL A 165 11.32 6.04 14.23
CA VAL A 165 9.93 6.28 13.83
C VAL A 165 9.66 7.78 13.65
N ARG A 166 10.14 8.64 14.56
CA ARG A 166 9.99 10.10 14.47
C ARG A 166 10.65 10.66 13.20
N LYS A 167 11.89 10.27 12.92
CA LYS A 167 12.61 10.70 11.71
C LYS A 167 11.90 10.21 10.43
N ALA A 168 11.40 8.98 10.43
CA ALA A 168 10.63 8.46 9.31
C ALA A 168 9.32 9.24 9.11
N LEU A 169 8.63 9.63 10.19
CA LEU A 169 7.44 10.47 10.11
C LEU A 169 7.75 11.83 9.49
N GLU A 170 8.79 12.51 9.96
CA GLU A 170 9.18 13.82 9.38
C GLU A 170 9.54 13.69 7.90
N PHE A 171 10.23 12.62 7.50
CA PHE A 171 10.52 12.38 6.10
C PHE A 171 9.24 12.16 5.26
N VAL A 172 8.30 11.33 5.74
CA VAL A 172 7.03 11.08 5.02
C VAL A 172 6.21 12.36 4.90
N LEU A 173 6.14 13.17 5.96
CA LEU A 173 5.45 14.47 5.94
C LEU A 173 6.11 15.43 4.94
N SER A 174 7.45 15.48 4.89
CA SER A 174 8.19 16.32 3.94
C SER A 174 8.06 15.86 2.47
N SER A 175 7.64 14.63 2.26
CA SER A 175 7.38 14.05 0.93
C SER A 175 5.98 14.36 0.40
N ALA A 176 5.12 15.04 1.19
CA ALA A 176 3.78 15.38 0.79
C ALA A 176 3.78 16.55 -0.21
N THR A 177 3.17 16.36 -1.37
CA THR A 177 2.95 17.40 -2.37
C THR A 177 1.72 18.23 -2.03
N GLU A 178 1.56 19.36 -2.72
CA GLU A 178 0.36 20.20 -2.60
C GLU A 178 -0.92 19.45 -2.96
N THR A 179 -0.84 18.50 -3.90
CA THR A 179 -1.98 17.67 -4.32
C THR A 179 -2.29 16.53 -3.36
N GLY A 180 -1.53 16.36 -2.28
CA GLY A 180 -1.69 15.28 -1.30
C GLY A 180 -0.95 13.99 -1.64
N LEU A 181 -0.20 13.93 -2.75
CA LEU A 181 0.61 12.76 -3.07
C LEU A 181 1.79 12.64 -2.09
N LEU A 182 1.94 11.48 -1.48
CA LEU A 182 3.08 11.14 -0.60
C LEU A 182 4.12 10.36 -1.43
N ALA A 183 5.01 11.10 -2.09
CA ALA A 183 6.03 10.51 -2.95
C ALA A 183 7.30 11.36 -2.93
N ALA A 184 8.47 10.71 -2.87
CA ALA A 184 9.75 11.38 -3.07
C ALA A 184 10.06 11.54 -4.56
N GLU A 185 11.05 12.40 -4.89
CA GLU A 185 11.41 12.79 -6.27
C GLU A 185 11.67 11.61 -7.22
N ASN A 186 12.16 10.48 -6.72
CA ASN A 186 12.52 9.32 -7.53
C ASN A 186 11.42 8.26 -7.63
N SER A 187 10.18 8.57 -7.26
CA SER A 187 9.09 7.60 -7.31
C SER A 187 8.54 7.45 -8.72
N HIS A 188 8.77 6.30 -9.34
CA HIS A 188 8.09 5.88 -10.56
C HIS A 188 6.90 5.00 -10.18
N GLY A 189 5.69 5.37 -10.63
CA GLY A 189 4.48 4.68 -10.24
C GLY A 189 4.19 4.85 -8.73
N PRO A 190 3.92 6.08 -8.27
CA PRO A 190 4.01 6.44 -6.86
C PRO A 190 2.91 5.84 -5.97
N MET A 191 1.82 5.32 -6.54
CA MET A 191 0.65 4.88 -5.76
C MET A 191 0.95 3.75 -4.77
N TYR A 192 1.83 2.79 -5.09
CA TYR A 192 2.27 1.83 -4.07
C TYR A 192 2.84 2.52 -2.82
N GLY A 193 3.76 3.47 -3.06
CA GLY A 193 4.39 4.22 -1.99
C GLY A 193 3.41 5.11 -1.24
N HIS A 194 2.50 5.72 -1.98
CA HIS A 194 1.43 6.56 -1.45
C HIS A 194 0.49 5.79 -0.52
N GLY A 195 0.03 4.60 -0.94
CA GLY A 195 -0.81 3.74 -0.11
C GLY A 195 -0.14 3.35 1.21
N PHE A 196 1.12 2.89 1.18
CA PHE A 196 1.85 2.58 2.42
C PHE A 196 2.13 3.80 3.29
N ALA A 197 2.45 4.95 2.69
CA ALA A 197 2.67 6.19 3.44
C ALA A 197 1.37 6.70 4.08
N THR A 198 0.25 6.62 3.36
CA THR A 198 -1.08 6.98 3.88
C THR A 198 -1.51 6.03 5.01
N LEU A 199 -1.27 4.72 4.86
CA LEU A 199 -1.47 3.73 5.92
C LEU A 199 -0.70 4.11 7.17
N PHE A 200 0.60 4.41 7.04
CA PHE A 200 1.45 4.82 8.17
C PHE A 200 0.95 6.08 8.85
N LEU A 201 0.59 7.13 8.10
CA LEU A 201 0.02 8.35 8.69
C LEU A 201 -1.31 8.08 9.40
N GLY A 202 -2.14 7.16 8.87
CA GLY A 202 -3.37 6.73 9.53
C GLY A 202 -3.13 6.06 10.87
N GLU A 203 -2.13 5.16 10.96
CA GLU A 203 -1.76 4.52 12.23
C GLU A 203 -1.17 5.53 13.24
N ILE A 204 -0.33 6.47 12.77
CA ILE A 204 0.20 7.55 13.63
C ILE A 204 -0.93 8.43 14.15
N TYR A 205 -1.81 8.91 13.27
CA TYR A 205 -2.90 9.81 13.66
C TYR A 205 -3.91 9.13 14.58
N GLY A 206 -4.23 7.85 14.33
CA GLY A 206 -5.11 7.07 15.19
C GLY A 206 -4.57 6.88 16.63
N MET A 207 -3.24 6.85 16.79
CA MET A 207 -2.59 6.72 18.10
C MET A 207 -2.30 8.06 18.78
N ASN A 208 -2.14 9.14 18.01
CA ASN A 208 -1.90 10.50 18.50
C ASN A 208 -2.57 11.53 17.59
N PRO A 209 -3.84 11.89 17.83
CA PRO A 209 -4.62 12.76 16.96
C PRO A 209 -4.29 14.26 17.11
N GLU A 210 -3.30 14.63 17.92
CA GLU A 210 -3.00 16.03 18.22
C GLU A 210 -2.08 16.70 17.19
N ASP A 211 -1.33 15.94 16.37
CA ASP A 211 -0.48 16.52 15.33
C ASP A 211 -1.31 16.94 14.12
N ALA A 212 -1.59 18.23 14.03
CA ALA A 212 -2.35 18.83 12.93
C ALA A 212 -1.69 18.61 11.55
N ARG A 213 -0.35 18.50 11.47
CA ARG A 213 0.39 18.25 10.23
C ARG A 213 0.07 16.85 9.68
N VAL A 214 0.02 15.86 10.59
CA VAL A 214 -0.34 14.48 10.22
C VAL A 214 -1.78 14.42 9.73
N ARG A 215 -2.71 15.09 10.44
CA ARG A 215 -4.11 15.15 10.04
C ARG A 215 -4.28 15.76 8.65
N ASP A 216 -3.64 16.89 8.39
CA ASP A 216 -3.73 17.60 7.13
C ASP A 216 -3.16 16.76 5.97
N ALA A 217 -1.95 16.20 6.13
CA ALA A 217 -1.33 15.34 5.14
C ALA A 217 -2.18 14.08 4.87
N LEU A 218 -2.69 13.43 5.91
CA LEU A 218 -3.54 12.25 5.80
C LEU A 218 -4.86 12.56 5.08
N THR A 219 -5.50 13.70 5.39
CA THR A 219 -6.75 14.10 4.75
C THR A 219 -6.56 14.30 3.25
N ARG A 220 -5.53 15.07 2.85
CA ARG A 220 -5.21 15.29 1.43
C ARG A 220 -4.80 14.00 0.72
N ALA A 221 -4.07 13.12 1.39
CA ALA A 221 -3.70 11.82 0.84
C ALA A 221 -4.93 10.96 0.56
N VAL A 222 -5.89 10.91 1.47
CA VAL A 222 -7.17 10.20 1.30
C VAL A 222 -7.99 10.80 0.15
N GLU A 223 -8.06 12.12 0.04
CA GLU A 223 -8.75 12.80 -1.06
C GLU A 223 -8.13 12.42 -2.41
N LEU A 224 -6.81 12.36 -2.50
CA LEU A 224 -6.13 11.93 -3.73
C LEU A 224 -6.46 10.47 -4.06
N ILE A 225 -6.46 9.56 -3.10
CA ILE A 225 -6.87 8.16 -3.33
C ILE A 225 -8.29 8.11 -3.88
N VAL A 226 -9.24 8.79 -3.21
CA VAL A 226 -10.65 8.79 -3.65
C VAL A 226 -10.80 9.34 -5.07
N ASN A 227 -10.12 10.44 -5.40
CA ASN A 227 -10.23 11.11 -6.70
C ASN A 227 -9.49 10.35 -7.83
N SER A 228 -8.55 9.47 -7.51
CA SER A 228 -7.80 8.66 -8.49
C SER A 228 -8.39 7.26 -8.72
N GLN A 229 -9.49 6.90 -8.06
CA GLN A 229 -10.19 5.64 -8.31
C GLN A 229 -10.77 5.62 -9.72
N ASN A 230 -10.47 4.58 -10.52
CA ASN A 230 -10.98 4.46 -11.87
C ASN A 230 -12.46 4.02 -11.93
N GLU A 231 -13.03 3.97 -13.14
CA GLU A 231 -14.43 3.57 -13.35
C GLU A 231 -14.71 2.13 -12.93
N GLU A 232 -13.73 1.22 -13.02
CA GLU A 232 -13.86 -0.16 -12.56
C GLU A 232 -13.82 -0.30 -11.04
N GLY A 233 -13.41 0.74 -10.30
CA GLY A 233 -13.35 0.77 -8.83
C GLY A 233 -11.99 0.45 -8.23
N GLY A 234 -10.93 0.35 -9.02
CA GLY A 234 -9.57 0.08 -8.55
C GLY A 234 -8.59 1.24 -8.78
N TRP A 235 -7.32 0.97 -8.53
CA TRP A 235 -6.21 1.92 -8.69
C TRP A 235 -5.02 1.24 -9.36
N ARG A 236 -4.15 2.06 -9.95
CA ARG A 236 -2.88 1.63 -10.52
C ARG A 236 -1.74 2.59 -10.16
N TYR A 237 -0.63 2.48 -10.85
CA TYR A 237 0.67 3.11 -10.50
C TYR A 237 0.65 4.63 -10.36
N ASN A 238 -0.17 5.30 -11.16
CA ASN A 238 -0.26 6.77 -11.17
C ASN A 238 -1.58 7.25 -10.58
N PRO A 239 -1.61 8.44 -9.95
CA PRO A 239 -2.83 8.99 -9.34
C PRO A 239 -3.77 9.58 -10.40
N VAL A 240 -4.14 8.77 -11.38
CA VAL A 240 -5.08 9.09 -12.46
C VAL A 240 -6.09 7.96 -12.63
N PRO A 241 -7.39 8.25 -12.80
CA PRO A 241 -8.45 7.24 -12.82
C PRO A 241 -8.56 6.57 -14.20
N TYR A 242 -7.46 5.99 -14.72
CA TYR A 242 -7.42 5.40 -16.05
C TYR A 242 -7.58 3.88 -16.04
N ASP A 243 -6.73 3.17 -15.33
CA ASP A 243 -6.73 1.71 -15.23
C ASP A 243 -6.49 1.26 -13.79
N ALA A 244 -6.59 -0.05 -13.54
CA ALA A 244 -6.44 -0.60 -12.20
C ALA A 244 -5.78 -1.97 -12.22
N ASP A 245 -5.07 -2.32 -11.14
CA ASP A 245 -4.62 -3.67 -10.84
C ASP A 245 -4.80 -4.02 -9.36
N ILE A 246 -4.88 -5.32 -9.08
CA ILE A 246 -5.16 -5.83 -7.75
C ILE A 246 -4.05 -5.46 -6.74
N SER A 247 -2.81 -5.32 -7.21
CA SER A 247 -1.64 -5.16 -6.34
C SER A 247 -1.51 -3.74 -5.79
N VAL A 248 -1.91 -2.72 -6.56
CA VAL A 248 -2.03 -1.34 -6.07
C VAL A 248 -3.33 -1.17 -5.30
N THR A 249 -4.43 -1.74 -5.80
CA THR A 249 -5.75 -1.60 -5.18
C THR A 249 -5.73 -2.00 -3.69
N ILE A 250 -5.02 -3.08 -3.31
CA ILE A 250 -4.92 -3.45 -1.89
C ILE A 250 -4.23 -2.38 -1.04
N CYS A 251 -3.18 -1.72 -1.57
CA CYS A 251 -2.48 -0.68 -0.83
C CYS A 251 -3.41 0.49 -0.49
N GLU A 252 -4.22 0.90 -1.46
CA GLU A 252 -5.17 2.00 -1.28
C GLU A 252 -6.35 1.60 -0.37
N VAL A 253 -6.87 0.39 -0.48
CA VAL A 253 -7.93 -0.11 0.41
C VAL A 253 -7.45 -0.16 1.86
N MET A 254 -6.21 -0.61 2.12
CA MET A 254 -5.64 -0.60 3.47
C MET A 254 -5.43 0.82 3.99
N ALA A 255 -4.92 1.72 3.15
CA ALA A 255 -4.74 3.13 3.48
C ALA A 255 -6.07 3.79 3.89
N LEU A 256 -7.12 3.58 3.09
CA LEU A 256 -8.47 4.08 3.37
C LEU A 256 -9.04 3.46 4.66
N ARG A 257 -8.78 2.19 4.94
CA ARG A 257 -9.20 1.53 6.18
C ARG A 257 -8.52 2.15 7.40
N SER A 258 -7.19 2.34 7.37
CA SER A 258 -6.44 2.95 8.46
C SER A 258 -6.91 4.39 8.70
N ALA A 259 -7.05 5.19 7.64
CA ALA A 259 -7.56 6.55 7.73
C ALA A 259 -8.97 6.61 8.35
N ARG A 260 -9.88 5.70 7.95
CA ARG A 260 -11.22 5.58 8.54
C ARG A 260 -11.16 5.20 10.01
N ASN A 261 -10.31 4.24 10.40
CA ASN A 261 -10.11 3.86 11.80
C ASN A 261 -9.61 5.05 12.64
N ALA A 262 -8.79 5.91 12.05
CA ALA A 262 -8.28 7.15 12.65
C ALA A 262 -9.30 8.32 12.64
N GLY A 263 -10.53 8.11 12.13
CA GLY A 263 -11.59 9.13 12.13
C GLY A 263 -11.63 10.04 10.92
N ILE A 264 -10.83 9.78 9.88
CA ILE A 264 -10.92 10.50 8.60
C ILE A 264 -12.10 9.97 7.78
N LYS A 265 -12.87 10.87 7.19
CA LYS A 265 -14.03 10.51 6.38
C LYS A 265 -13.60 9.84 5.07
N VAL A 266 -14.08 8.62 4.85
CA VAL A 266 -13.91 7.85 3.61
C VAL A 266 -15.28 7.55 3.01
N SER A 267 -15.45 7.77 1.70
CA SER A 267 -16.69 7.50 0.99
C SER A 267 -17.03 6.00 1.01
N LYS A 268 -18.26 5.66 1.38
CA LYS A 268 -18.75 4.28 1.28
C LYS A 268 -18.77 3.80 -0.17
N ASP A 269 -19.15 4.65 -1.11
CA ASP A 269 -19.18 4.34 -2.54
C ASP A 269 -17.79 3.92 -3.07
N THR A 270 -16.74 4.63 -2.65
CA THR A 270 -15.35 4.27 -2.99
C THR A 270 -15.01 2.84 -2.53
N ILE A 271 -15.41 2.47 -1.31
CA ILE A 271 -15.17 1.13 -0.79
C ILE A 271 -16.03 0.08 -1.50
N ASP A 272 -17.31 0.36 -1.75
CA ASP A 272 -18.20 -0.58 -2.44
C ASP A 272 -17.72 -0.87 -3.87
N ARG A 273 -17.23 0.15 -4.60
CA ARG A 273 -16.63 -0.02 -5.92
C ARG A 273 -15.33 -0.82 -5.85
N ALA A 274 -14.49 -0.59 -4.85
CA ALA A 274 -13.26 -1.38 -4.66
C ALA A 274 -13.57 -2.87 -4.40
N ILE A 275 -14.59 -3.18 -3.60
CA ILE A 275 -15.05 -4.55 -3.39
C ILE A 275 -15.49 -5.20 -4.71
N ALA A 276 -16.27 -4.49 -5.52
CA ALA A 276 -16.73 -4.97 -6.83
C ALA A 276 -15.56 -5.25 -7.76
N TYR A 277 -14.58 -4.33 -7.83
CA TYR A 277 -13.36 -4.50 -8.61
C TYR A 277 -12.56 -5.74 -8.18
N VAL A 278 -12.30 -5.88 -6.89
CA VAL A 278 -11.54 -7.02 -6.35
C VAL A 278 -12.23 -8.34 -6.69
N ARG A 279 -13.55 -8.44 -6.50
CA ARG A 279 -14.31 -9.64 -6.86
C ARG A 279 -14.23 -9.97 -8.35
N SER A 280 -14.27 -8.97 -9.22
CA SER A 280 -14.17 -9.17 -10.67
C SER A 280 -12.80 -9.72 -11.11
N CYS A 281 -11.76 -9.57 -10.28
CA CYS A 281 -10.43 -10.14 -10.52
C CYS A 281 -10.30 -11.60 -10.06
N GLN A 282 -11.32 -12.21 -9.46
CA GLN A 282 -11.23 -13.60 -9.01
C GLN A 282 -11.55 -14.59 -10.14
N ASN A 283 -10.70 -15.60 -10.30
CA ASN A 283 -10.89 -16.69 -11.23
C ASN A 283 -11.72 -17.85 -10.62
N SER A 284 -12.13 -18.79 -11.48
CA SER A 284 -12.90 -19.99 -11.05
C SER A 284 -12.13 -20.91 -10.12
N ASP A 285 -10.79 -20.91 -10.17
CA ASP A 285 -9.92 -21.66 -9.25
C ASP A 285 -9.83 -21.06 -7.85
N GLY A 286 -10.47 -19.92 -7.61
CA GLY A 286 -10.47 -19.18 -6.35
C GLY A 286 -9.31 -18.19 -6.20
N GLY A 287 -8.29 -18.25 -7.05
CA GLY A 287 -7.19 -17.31 -7.08
C GLY A 287 -7.55 -16.00 -7.77
N PHE A 288 -6.69 -14.98 -7.60
CA PHE A 288 -6.90 -13.67 -8.20
C PHE A 288 -5.90 -13.39 -9.32
N ARG A 289 -6.42 -12.89 -10.44
CA ARG A 289 -5.66 -12.38 -11.58
C ARG A 289 -5.27 -10.92 -11.37
N TYR A 290 -4.40 -10.41 -12.23
CA TYR A 290 -3.80 -9.09 -12.07
C TYR A 290 -4.80 -7.94 -12.30
N MET A 291 -5.63 -8.05 -13.32
CA MET A 291 -6.63 -7.06 -13.73
C MET A 291 -7.96 -7.77 -14.04
N THR A 292 -8.99 -7.02 -14.35
CA THR A 292 -10.32 -7.54 -14.75
C THR A 292 -10.29 -8.32 -16.06
N MET A 293 -9.32 -8.05 -16.90
CA MET A 293 -9.09 -8.82 -18.14
C MET A 293 -8.63 -10.26 -17.84
N SER A 294 -8.71 -11.14 -18.83
CA SER A 294 -8.28 -12.53 -18.70
C SER A 294 -6.82 -12.64 -18.24
N GLY A 295 -6.54 -13.57 -17.35
CA GLY A 295 -5.20 -13.78 -16.81
C GLY A 295 -5.18 -14.95 -15.82
N THR A 296 -3.97 -15.44 -15.51
CA THR A 296 -3.77 -16.53 -14.55
C THR A 296 -3.83 -16.02 -13.11
N SER A 297 -4.25 -16.88 -12.22
CA SER A 297 -4.13 -16.66 -10.79
C SER A 297 -2.66 -16.69 -10.33
N ALA A 298 -2.33 -15.92 -9.29
CA ALA A 298 -1.04 -16.01 -8.62
C ALA A 298 -1.21 -15.90 -7.12
N TRP A 299 -0.34 -16.59 -6.39
CA TRP A 299 -0.42 -16.66 -4.93
C TRP A 299 -0.32 -15.27 -4.26
N PRO A 300 0.67 -14.39 -4.58
CA PRO A 300 0.76 -13.06 -3.99
C PRO A 300 -0.47 -12.19 -4.26
N ARG A 301 -1.01 -12.25 -5.47
CA ARG A 301 -2.22 -11.50 -5.84
C ARG A 301 -3.47 -12.04 -5.14
N THR A 302 -3.52 -13.34 -4.92
CA THR A 302 -4.61 -13.96 -4.17
C THR A 302 -4.57 -13.53 -2.70
N ALA A 303 -3.38 -13.47 -2.09
CA ALA A 303 -3.22 -12.91 -0.75
C ALA A 303 -3.70 -11.46 -0.67
N ALA A 304 -3.30 -10.63 -1.64
CA ALA A 304 -3.74 -9.24 -1.76
C ALA A 304 -5.26 -9.12 -1.95
N GLY A 305 -5.86 -9.93 -2.83
CA GLY A 305 -7.30 -9.91 -3.08
C GLY A 305 -8.13 -10.28 -1.85
N VAL A 306 -7.76 -11.35 -1.14
CA VAL A 306 -8.44 -11.75 0.10
C VAL A 306 -8.27 -10.68 1.18
N ALA A 307 -7.06 -10.15 1.38
CA ALA A 307 -6.82 -9.07 2.33
C ALA A 307 -7.63 -7.81 1.98
N SER A 308 -7.76 -7.46 0.69
CA SER A 308 -8.57 -6.32 0.25
C SER A 308 -10.03 -6.45 0.69
N LEU A 309 -10.63 -7.63 0.53
CA LEU A 309 -12.01 -7.87 0.94
C LEU A 309 -12.17 -7.70 2.45
N TYR A 310 -11.26 -8.24 3.26
CA TYR A 310 -11.28 -8.05 4.70
C TYR A 310 -11.16 -6.58 5.11
N TYR A 311 -10.20 -5.84 4.55
CA TYR A 311 -10.01 -4.42 4.88
C TYR A 311 -11.13 -3.52 4.36
N ALA A 312 -11.80 -3.92 3.29
CA ALA A 312 -13.02 -3.28 2.84
C ALA A 312 -14.25 -3.56 3.74
N GLY A 313 -14.11 -4.47 4.73
CA GLY A 313 -15.15 -4.80 5.72
C GLY A 313 -15.99 -6.01 5.36
N VAL A 314 -15.56 -6.84 4.42
CA VAL A 314 -16.21 -8.12 4.07
C VAL A 314 -15.56 -9.23 4.89
N TYR A 315 -16.29 -9.86 5.79
CA TYR A 315 -15.76 -10.89 6.70
C TYR A 315 -16.31 -12.30 6.42
N SER A 316 -17.42 -12.40 5.71
CA SER A 316 -18.05 -13.68 5.34
C SER A 316 -18.54 -13.58 3.91
N ASP A 317 -17.84 -14.23 2.99
CA ASP A 317 -18.09 -14.17 1.55
C ASP A 317 -17.48 -15.39 0.85
N ASP A 318 -18.15 -15.93 -0.17
CA ASP A 318 -17.67 -17.06 -0.96
C ASP A 318 -16.32 -16.76 -1.64
N SER A 319 -16.11 -15.50 -2.07
CA SER A 319 -14.84 -15.09 -2.67
C SER A 319 -13.67 -15.20 -1.70
N ILE A 320 -13.89 -14.86 -0.41
CA ILE A 320 -12.90 -15.04 0.65
C ILE A 320 -12.60 -16.52 0.87
N GLU A 321 -13.63 -17.36 1.02
CA GLU A 321 -13.44 -18.79 1.26
C GLU A 321 -12.69 -19.48 0.12
N ARG A 322 -13.05 -19.19 -1.13
CA ARG A 322 -12.36 -19.71 -2.31
C ARG A 322 -10.90 -19.22 -2.38
N GLY A 323 -10.66 -17.93 -2.08
CA GLY A 323 -9.32 -17.36 -2.04
C GLY A 323 -8.44 -17.99 -0.96
N LEU A 324 -8.97 -18.19 0.25
CA LEU A 324 -8.27 -18.86 1.35
C LEU A 324 -7.95 -20.32 1.01
N ASN A 325 -8.86 -21.04 0.35
CA ASN A 325 -8.62 -22.41 -0.12
C ASN A 325 -7.51 -22.45 -1.17
N TYR A 326 -7.49 -21.47 -2.11
CA TYR A 326 -6.40 -21.34 -3.07
C TYR A 326 -5.06 -21.12 -2.37
N LEU A 327 -4.98 -20.22 -1.40
CA LEU A 327 -3.75 -19.92 -0.65
C LEU A 327 -3.22 -21.10 0.14
N GLN A 328 -4.10 -21.94 0.67
CA GLN A 328 -3.74 -23.08 1.52
C GLN A 328 -3.55 -24.40 0.77
N SER A 329 -3.80 -24.47 -0.53
CA SER A 329 -3.55 -25.68 -1.30
C SER A 329 -2.05 -25.99 -1.32
N GLU A 330 -1.68 -27.26 -1.10
CA GLU A 330 -0.26 -27.68 -1.03
C GLU A 330 0.52 -27.30 -2.28
N ARG A 331 -0.09 -27.42 -3.45
CA ARG A 331 0.52 -27.04 -4.73
C ARG A 331 0.92 -25.57 -4.76
N ASN A 332 0.05 -24.70 -4.27
CA ASN A 332 0.25 -23.25 -4.31
C ASN A 332 1.21 -22.79 -3.19
N LEU A 333 1.17 -23.46 -2.04
CA LEU A 333 2.11 -23.22 -0.94
C LEU A 333 3.56 -23.60 -1.33
N MET A 334 3.75 -24.71 -2.03
CA MET A 334 5.08 -25.10 -2.52
C MET A 334 5.63 -24.07 -3.52
N GLY A 335 4.78 -23.51 -4.39
CA GLY A 335 5.16 -22.44 -5.29
C GLY A 335 5.51 -21.14 -4.55
N ALA A 336 4.69 -20.74 -3.59
CA ALA A 336 4.90 -19.50 -2.83
C ALA A 336 6.17 -19.49 -1.99
N ASN A 337 6.66 -20.66 -1.57
CA ASN A 337 7.79 -20.81 -0.67
C ASN A 337 9.09 -21.17 -1.39
N SER A 338 9.09 -21.26 -2.73
CA SER A 338 10.31 -21.52 -3.48
C SER A 338 11.28 -20.32 -3.37
N SER A 339 12.56 -20.61 -3.22
CA SER A 339 13.63 -19.60 -3.16
C SER A 339 13.85 -18.94 -4.53
N GLY A 340 12.99 -18.12 -4.96
CA GLY A 340 12.99 -17.47 -6.28
C GLY A 340 11.60 -17.03 -6.69
N GLU A 341 10.60 -17.25 -5.82
CA GLU A 341 9.26 -16.74 -6.04
C GLU A 341 9.30 -15.23 -6.13
N ALA A 342 8.90 -14.72 -7.26
CA ALA A 342 8.73 -13.30 -7.44
C ALA A 342 7.70 -12.78 -6.43
N HIS A 343 8.04 -11.69 -5.71
CA HIS A 343 7.15 -11.06 -4.74
C HIS A 343 6.90 -11.87 -3.46
N TYR A 344 7.85 -12.68 -3.01
CA TYR A 344 7.77 -13.47 -1.79
C TYR A 344 7.32 -12.63 -0.58
N PHE A 345 8.03 -11.55 -0.25
CA PHE A 345 7.71 -10.71 0.91
C PHE A 345 6.36 -9.99 0.76
N TYR A 346 6.04 -9.51 -0.44
CA TYR A 346 4.72 -8.92 -0.73
C TYR A 346 3.59 -9.93 -0.49
N GLY A 347 3.74 -11.14 -1.01
CA GLY A 347 2.74 -12.18 -0.87
C GLY A 347 2.51 -12.56 0.60
N HIS A 348 3.59 -12.79 1.35
CA HIS A 348 3.49 -13.16 2.77
C HIS A 348 3.02 -12.03 3.67
N TYR A 349 3.33 -10.77 3.33
CA TYR A 349 2.80 -9.59 4.03
C TYR A 349 1.26 -9.55 3.99
N TYR A 350 0.64 -9.83 2.85
CA TYR A 350 -0.83 -9.88 2.77
C TYR A 350 -1.41 -11.22 3.23
N ALA A 351 -0.71 -12.31 3.00
CA ALA A 351 -1.19 -13.62 3.42
C ALA A 351 -1.27 -13.75 4.95
N VAL A 352 -0.29 -13.20 5.70
CA VAL A 352 -0.35 -13.23 7.16
C VAL A 352 -1.57 -12.51 7.69
N GLN A 353 -1.94 -11.39 7.09
CA GLN A 353 -3.11 -10.61 7.44
C GLN A 353 -4.40 -11.35 7.09
N ALA A 354 -4.49 -11.90 5.87
CA ALA A 354 -5.65 -12.68 5.44
C ALA A 354 -5.89 -13.91 6.33
N MET A 355 -4.83 -14.66 6.65
CA MET A 355 -4.91 -15.85 7.52
C MET A 355 -5.25 -15.49 8.97
N TYR A 356 -4.68 -14.39 9.48
CA TYR A 356 -4.98 -13.89 10.82
C TYR A 356 -6.44 -13.46 10.95
N LEU A 357 -6.97 -12.71 9.97
CA LEU A 357 -8.37 -12.28 9.94
C LEU A 357 -9.33 -13.46 9.76
N ALA A 358 -8.96 -14.47 8.96
CA ALA A 358 -9.70 -15.72 8.86
C ALA A 358 -9.74 -16.46 10.21
N GLY A 359 -8.64 -16.49 10.93
CA GLY A 359 -8.53 -17.09 12.27
C GLY A 359 -8.72 -18.61 12.30
N GLY A 360 -9.10 -19.12 13.47
CA GLY A 360 -9.45 -20.53 13.66
C GLY A 360 -8.36 -21.49 13.21
N ASN A 361 -8.78 -22.61 12.59
CA ASN A 361 -7.85 -23.63 12.08
C ASN A 361 -6.97 -23.11 10.93
N ARG A 362 -7.45 -22.15 10.14
CA ARG A 362 -6.66 -21.58 9.03
C ARG A 362 -5.40 -20.90 9.57
N TRP A 363 -5.53 -20.07 10.60
CA TRP A 363 -4.41 -19.43 11.27
C TRP A 363 -3.52 -20.44 12.01
N ARG A 364 -4.10 -21.31 12.85
CA ARG A 364 -3.35 -22.28 13.68
C ARG A 364 -2.48 -23.23 12.86
N ASN A 365 -2.95 -23.63 11.68
CA ASN A 365 -2.20 -24.54 10.81
C ASN A 365 -1.16 -23.82 9.92
N TRP A 366 -1.42 -22.57 9.57
CA TRP A 366 -0.56 -21.80 8.65
C TRP A 366 0.56 -21.05 9.37
N TRP A 367 0.28 -20.42 10.50
CA TRP A 367 1.19 -19.53 11.20
C TRP A 367 2.51 -20.19 11.63
N PRO A 368 2.57 -21.38 12.28
CA PRO A 368 3.83 -21.99 12.68
C PRO A 368 4.78 -22.23 11.51
N ARG A 369 4.25 -22.63 10.37
CA ARG A 369 5.03 -22.92 9.16
C ARG A 369 5.69 -21.66 8.60
N ILE A 370 4.94 -20.59 8.43
CA ILE A 370 5.47 -19.35 7.86
C ILE A 370 6.40 -18.63 8.84
N ARG A 371 6.11 -18.67 10.13
CA ARG A 371 6.99 -18.17 11.17
C ARG A 371 8.38 -18.84 11.08
N ASP A 372 8.42 -20.15 11.09
CA ASP A 372 9.67 -20.91 11.08
C ASP A 372 10.42 -20.74 9.74
N GLU A 373 9.69 -20.68 8.63
CA GLU A 373 10.27 -20.37 7.33
C GLU A 373 10.86 -18.96 7.29
N MET A 374 10.14 -17.95 7.78
CA MET A 374 10.62 -16.58 7.80
C MET A 374 11.90 -16.45 8.65
N ILE A 375 11.95 -17.13 9.81
CA ILE A 375 13.14 -17.18 10.66
C ILE A 375 14.31 -17.86 9.90
N SER A 376 14.07 -18.96 9.20
CA SER A 376 15.12 -19.69 8.47
C SER A 376 15.73 -18.88 7.31
N LYS A 377 15.00 -17.91 6.77
CA LYS A 377 15.46 -17.01 5.68
C LYS A 377 16.18 -15.75 6.19
N GLN A 378 16.26 -15.54 7.51
CA GLN A 378 16.98 -14.41 8.08
C GLN A 378 18.49 -14.58 7.90
N ALA A 379 19.15 -13.61 7.30
CA ALA A 379 20.61 -13.61 7.12
C ALA A 379 21.33 -13.41 8.47
N ASP A 380 22.61 -13.78 8.53
CA ASP A 380 23.46 -13.58 9.72
C ASP A 380 23.54 -12.12 10.14
N SER A 381 23.44 -11.17 9.19
CA SER A 381 23.36 -9.73 9.44
C SER A 381 22.12 -9.32 10.25
N GLY A 382 21.10 -10.16 10.33
CA GLY A 382 19.82 -9.89 10.98
C GLY A 382 18.71 -9.43 10.02
N GLY A 383 19.02 -9.10 8.77
CA GLY A 383 18.05 -8.69 7.76
C GLY A 383 17.55 -9.84 6.90
N TRP A 384 16.61 -9.52 6.01
CA TRP A 384 16.17 -10.42 4.93
C TRP A 384 16.57 -9.82 3.58
N ILE A 385 16.85 -10.68 2.62
CA ILE A 385 17.39 -10.28 1.32
C ILE A 385 16.30 -10.30 0.26
N ASP A 386 16.12 -9.18 -0.41
CA ASP A 386 15.36 -9.06 -1.65
C ASP A 386 16.22 -8.28 -2.66
N TYR A 387 16.45 -8.89 -3.82
CA TYR A 387 17.31 -8.31 -4.85
C TYR A 387 16.58 -7.29 -5.74
N GLN A 388 15.25 -7.23 -5.68
CA GLN A 388 14.43 -6.33 -6.50
C GLN A 388 14.15 -5.00 -5.80
N ALA A 389 13.57 -5.06 -4.59
CA ALA A 389 13.15 -3.88 -3.83
C ALA A 389 14.13 -3.50 -2.71
N GLY A 390 15.11 -4.36 -2.40
CA GLY A 390 16.17 -4.09 -1.45
C GLY A 390 15.84 -4.46 0.00
N GLN A 391 16.90 -4.48 0.82
CA GLN A 391 16.86 -5.06 2.17
C GLN A 391 15.98 -4.31 3.18
N ALA A 392 15.79 -2.99 3.02
CA ALA A 392 14.90 -2.23 3.88
C ALA A 392 13.42 -2.69 3.69
N TYR A 393 13.04 -2.92 2.44
CA TYR A 393 11.73 -3.43 2.08
C TYR A 393 11.49 -4.84 2.60
N SER A 394 12.37 -5.79 2.28
CA SER A 394 12.20 -7.18 2.68
C SER A 394 12.26 -7.37 4.19
N THR A 395 13.18 -6.66 4.87
CA THR A 395 13.30 -6.73 6.33
C THR A 395 12.07 -6.15 7.01
N SER A 396 11.55 -5.00 6.55
CA SER A 396 10.34 -4.43 7.14
C SER A 396 9.12 -5.33 6.96
N MET A 397 8.92 -5.91 5.79
CA MET A 397 7.81 -6.84 5.55
C MET A 397 7.95 -8.13 6.37
N ALA A 398 9.14 -8.74 6.43
CA ALA A 398 9.38 -9.91 7.25
C ALA A 398 9.13 -9.66 8.74
N LEU A 399 9.58 -8.51 9.24
CA LEU A 399 9.33 -8.08 10.62
C LEU A 399 7.83 -7.92 10.90
N ILE A 400 7.06 -7.28 10.01
CA ILE A 400 5.61 -7.14 10.17
C ILE A 400 4.94 -8.52 10.17
N VAL A 401 5.37 -9.44 9.30
CA VAL A 401 4.87 -10.83 9.29
C VAL A 401 5.12 -11.49 10.65
N LEU A 402 6.36 -11.47 11.16
CA LEU A 402 6.71 -12.12 12.43
C LEU A 402 6.02 -11.48 13.65
N GLN A 403 5.70 -10.20 13.56
CA GLN A 403 5.08 -9.43 14.64
C GLN A 403 3.54 -9.42 14.60
N MET A 404 2.92 -10.05 13.61
CA MET A 404 1.46 -10.09 13.48
C MET A 404 0.76 -10.54 14.79
N PRO A 405 1.24 -11.53 15.54
CA PRO A 405 0.60 -11.92 16.81
C PRO A 405 0.66 -10.87 17.91
N LYS A 406 1.57 -9.88 17.82
CA LYS A 406 1.70 -8.80 18.84
C LYS A 406 0.53 -7.81 18.79
N ARG A 407 -0.12 -7.63 17.64
CA ARG A 407 -1.35 -6.81 17.46
C ARG A 407 -1.21 -5.35 17.89
N TYR A 408 -0.03 -4.77 17.83
CA TYR A 408 0.16 -3.38 18.27
C TYR A 408 -0.47 -2.37 17.31
N LEU A 409 -0.48 -2.66 15.99
CA LEU A 409 -1.06 -1.75 15.01
C LEU A 409 -2.59 -1.94 14.93
N PRO A 410 -3.39 -0.86 15.06
CA PRO A 410 -4.85 -0.91 14.91
C PRO A 410 -5.33 -1.54 13.60
N ILE A 411 -4.61 -1.31 12.50
CA ILE A 411 -4.96 -1.91 11.20
C ILE A 411 -4.95 -3.44 11.22
N PHE A 412 -4.14 -4.08 12.08
CA PHE A 412 -4.04 -5.54 12.19
C PHE A 412 -4.98 -6.14 13.24
N GLN A 413 -5.79 -5.31 13.90
CA GLN A 413 -6.80 -5.78 14.85
C GLN A 413 -8.10 -6.12 14.11
N LYS A 414 -8.83 -7.11 14.66
CA LYS A 414 -10.14 -7.53 14.10
C LYS A 414 -11.24 -6.55 14.43
#